data_8b15347abc4639a24be2bc46bd32bfbd
#
_entry.id   8b15347abc4639a24be2bc46bd32bfbd
#
_cell.length_a   1.000
_cell.length_b   1.000
_cell.length_c   1.000
_cell.angle_alpha   90.00
_cell.angle_beta   90.00
_cell.angle_gamma   90.00
#
_symmetry.space_group_name_H-M   'P 1'
#
loop_
_entity.id
_entity.type
_entity.pdbx_description
1 polymer ?
#
loop_
_entity_poly.entity_id
_entity_poly.type
_entity_poly.pdbx_seq_one_letter_code
_entity_poly.pdbx_strand_id
1 'polypeptide(L)'
;PKPEPEKPAEETGKPRYVWIDAAANFCDYENDKDRIAADLKRIKDVGFTDIIVDVRPTSGDVLFKSSVASPLKKVDVWKGSSYVWVSRTGTYDYLQTFIDEARKVGLKVNASINTFVGGYLCPYGLGSDGMLFRESGRKSWASVINAKDGLVSVMDLTGSEDYGARFLNPANEQVRNYVLQIIKDLAAYDLDGIILDRCRYDDYGLQSDFSDVSKRKFEEYSGITCSSWPGDVMAPGTTALGSKAGETVKKWLEFRASVIHDFVAEASDAVHRINKDIRFGVYVGAWYSTYYTSGVNWASPKYDPKADGYSWASANYKNCGYADHCDFMFLGAYAGADSIWGSGEWTMQGFCKQGRSLLKGDVKFCGGPDIGNSTGWTNGGQASKIPDSIKACINEGDGFFVFDLCHIKMYDYWDAFKKGFDDYLKTVKK
;
A
#
# COMPACT_ATOMS: atom_id res chain seq x y z
N PRO A 1 6.57 -34.17 -27.17
CA PRO A 1 6.19 -32.80 -26.98
C PRO A 1 5.16 -32.74 -25.86
N LYS A 2 5.48 -32.04 -24.76
CA LYS A 2 4.47 -31.69 -23.76
C LYS A 2 3.52 -30.71 -24.43
N PRO A 3 2.19 -30.82 -24.25
CA PRO A 3 1.28 -29.81 -24.74
C PRO A 3 1.66 -28.48 -24.09
N GLU A 4 1.76 -27.40 -24.89
CA GLU A 4 1.84 -26.04 -24.39
C GLU A 4 0.65 -25.80 -23.46
N PRO A 5 0.85 -25.16 -22.30
CA PRO A 5 -0.27 -24.83 -21.44
C PRO A 5 -1.22 -23.93 -22.23
N GLU A 6 -2.50 -24.30 -22.27
CA GLU A 6 -3.55 -23.48 -22.85
C GLU A 6 -3.48 -22.08 -22.21
N LYS A 7 -3.40 -21.04 -23.07
CA LYS A 7 -3.56 -19.67 -22.59
C LYS A 7 -4.89 -19.57 -21.85
N PRO A 8 -4.90 -19.03 -20.62
CA PRO A 8 -6.15 -18.79 -19.91
C PRO A 8 -7.11 -18.00 -20.80
N ALA A 9 -8.37 -18.41 -20.84
CA ALA A 9 -9.40 -17.68 -21.55
C ALA A 9 -9.38 -16.22 -21.10
N GLU A 10 -9.48 -15.27 -22.03
CA GLU A 10 -9.56 -13.85 -21.69
C GLU A 10 -10.71 -13.63 -20.71
N GLU A 11 -10.39 -13.09 -19.56
CA GLU A 11 -11.39 -12.78 -18.53
C GLU A 11 -12.35 -11.71 -19.03
N THR A 12 -13.65 -11.97 -18.90
CA THR A 12 -14.66 -11.02 -19.31
C THR A 12 -14.70 -9.83 -18.36
N GLY A 13 -14.62 -8.62 -18.93
CA GLY A 13 -14.73 -7.36 -18.20
C GLY A 13 -13.42 -6.90 -17.55
N LYS A 14 -13.55 -5.85 -16.74
CA LYS A 14 -12.43 -5.26 -16.00
C LYS A 14 -11.95 -6.17 -14.88
N PRO A 15 -10.67 -6.12 -14.49
CA PRO A 15 -10.13 -6.94 -13.40
C PRO A 15 -10.80 -6.62 -12.06
N ARG A 16 -10.93 -7.67 -11.24
CA ARG A 16 -11.58 -7.64 -9.92
C ARG A 16 -10.66 -8.34 -8.92
N TYR A 17 -10.05 -7.53 -8.06
CA TYR A 17 -9.01 -7.96 -7.14
C TYR A 17 -9.56 -8.14 -5.73
N VAL A 18 -9.07 -9.16 -5.02
CA VAL A 18 -9.20 -9.28 -3.56
C VAL A 18 -7.83 -9.24 -2.92
N TRP A 19 -7.67 -8.37 -1.92
CA TRP A 19 -6.46 -8.29 -1.11
C TRP A 19 -6.47 -9.38 -0.03
N ILE A 20 -5.32 -9.99 0.19
CA ILE A 20 -5.10 -11.02 1.23
C ILE A 20 -4.00 -10.50 2.13
N ASP A 21 -4.37 -9.72 3.14
CA ASP A 21 -3.44 -9.17 4.12
C ASP A 21 -2.73 -10.30 4.88
N ALA A 22 -1.42 -10.19 5.05
CA ALA A 22 -0.62 -11.26 5.64
C ALA A 22 -1.00 -11.53 7.09
N ALA A 23 -1.12 -10.49 7.91
CA ALA A 23 -1.42 -10.63 9.34
C ALA A 23 -2.87 -11.07 9.58
N ALA A 24 -3.82 -10.44 8.90
CA ALA A 24 -5.25 -10.72 9.08
C ALA A 24 -5.66 -12.14 8.65
N ASN A 25 -4.99 -12.69 7.65
CA ASN A 25 -5.28 -14.04 7.13
C ASN A 25 -4.25 -15.09 7.56
N PHE A 26 -3.31 -14.74 8.43
CA PHE A 26 -2.18 -15.59 8.80
C PHE A 26 -2.60 -16.93 9.40
N CYS A 27 -3.56 -16.93 10.33
CA CYS A 27 -4.04 -18.14 10.99
C CYS A 27 -4.62 -19.17 10.01
N ASP A 28 -5.17 -18.72 8.90
CA ASP A 28 -5.80 -19.59 7.91
C ASP A 28 -4.79 -20.26 6.98
N TYR A 29 -3.65 -19.60 6.74
CA TYR A 29 -2.75 -19.98 5.66
C TYR A 29 -1.32 -20.30 6.09
N GLU A 30 -0.96 -20.01 7.35
CA GLU A 30 0.42 -20.21 7.80
C GLU A 30 0.88 -21.68 7.73
N ASN A 31 -0.07 -22.62 7.89
CA ASN A 31 0.19 -24.06 7.98
C ASN A 31 -0.82 -24.94 7.18
N ASP A 32 -1.66 -24.36 6.34
CA ASP A 32 -2.75 -25.12 5.70
C ASP A 32 -2.84 -24.82 4.19
N LYS A 33 -2.18 -25.65 3.38
CA LYS A 33 -2.23 -25.55 1.92
C LYS A 33 -3.60 -25.87 1.34
N ASP A 34 -4.32 -26.80 1.95
CA ASP A 34 -5.63 -27.21 1.45
C ASP A 34 -6.64 -26.08 1.65
N ARG A 35 -6.49 -25.32 2.72
CA ARG A 35 -7.28 -24.12 2.95
C ARG A 35 -6.98 -23.02 1.94
N ILE A 36 -5.72 -22.84 1.58
CA ILE A 36 -5.34 -21.90 0.48
C ILE A 36 -6.07 -22.32 -0.80
N ALA A 37 -5.99 -23.58 -1.19
CA ALA A 37 -6.65 -24.09 -2.40
C ALA A 37 -8.17 -23.90 -2.37
N ALA A 38 -8.80 -24.23 -1.25
CA ALA A 38 -10.26 -24.12 -1.09
C ALA A 38 -10.74 -22.64 -1.15
N ASP A 39 -10.04 -21.74 -0.47
CA ASP A 39 -10.41 -20.32 -0.47
C ASP A 39 -10.17 -19.68 -1.85
N LEU A 40 -9.10 -20.02 -2.56
CA LEU A 40 -8.85 -19.53 -3.92
C LEU A 40 -9.92 -20.01 -4.91
N LYS A 41 -10.37 -21.26 -4.77
CA LYS A 41 -11.50 -21.74 -5.56
C LYS A 41 -12.75 -20.93 -5.29
N ARG A 42 -13.07 -20.65 -4.02
CA ARG A 42 -14.23 -19.82 -3.65
C ARG A 42 -14.13 -18.40 -4.16
N ILE A 43 -12.95 -17.79 -4.09
CA ILE A 43 -12.67 -16.47 -4.67
C ILE A 43 -12.98 -16.46 -6.16
N LYS A 44 -12.53 -17.45 -6.90
CA LYS A 44 -12.81 -17.58 -8.35
C LYS A 44 -14.30 -17.77 -8.63
N ASP A 45 -14.96 -18.65 -7.87
CA ASP A 45 -16.39 -18.96 -8.04
C ASP A 45 -17.29 -17.75 -7.79
N VAL A 46 -16.87 -16.82 -6.95
CA VAL A 46 -17.56 -15.54 -6.68
C VAL A 46 -17.41 -14.56 -7.83
N GLY A 47 -16.34 -14.66 -8.61
CA GLY A 47 -16.12 -13.80 -9.78
C GLY A 47 -14.94 -12.85 -9.70
N PHE A 48 -14.06 -13.01 -8.72
CA PHE A 48 -12.75 -12.33 -8.73
C PHE A 48 -11.88 -12.88 -9.86
N THR A 49 -11.03 -12.04 -10.40
CA THR A 49 -10.09 -12.40 -11.48
C THR A 49 -8.66 -12.48 -11.00
N ASP A 50 -8.36 -11.77 -9.94
CA ASP A 50 -7.02 -11.54 -9.42
C ASP A 50 -7.02 -11.61 -7.89
N ILE A 51 -5.91 -12.07 -7.33
CA ILE A 51 -5.59 -11.91 -5.92
C ILE A 51 -4.39 -10.98 -5.75
N ILE A 52 -4.36 -10.27 -4.62
CA ILE A 52 -3.20 -9.52 -4.16
C ILE A 52 -2.78 -10.14 -2.85
N VAL A 53 -1.65 -10.85 -2.84
CA VAL A 53 -1.13 -11.52 -1.66
C VAL A 53 -0.08 -10.62 -1.01
N ASP A 54 -0.33 -10.15 0.21
CA ASP A 54 0.67 -9.49 1.02
C ASP A 54 1.68 -10.52 1.52
N VAL A 55 2.94 -10.30 1.19
CA VAL A 55 4.03 -11.22 1.52
C VAL A 55 5.15 -10.57 2.35
N ARG A 56 4.96 -9.34 2.76
CA ARG A 56 5.84 -8.62 3.69
C ARG A 56 5.02 -7.73 4.60
N PRO A 57 4.52 -8.28 5.74
CA PRO A 57 3.74 -7.50 6.71
C PRO A 57 4.62 -6.49 7.45
N THR A 58 4.02 -5.81 8.42
CA THR A 58 4.64 -4.68 9.16
C THR A 58 5.89 -5.03 9.97
N SER A 59 6.16 -6.32 10.24
CA SER A 59 7.43 -6.74 10.85
C SER A 59 8.65 -6.51 9.94
N GLY A 60 8.44 -6.42 8.63
CA GLY A 60 9.50 -6.38 7.64
C GLY A 60 10.06 -7.74 7.25
N ASP A 61 9.59 -8.82 7.88
CA ASP A 61 9.89 -10.19 7.49
C ASP A 61 9.02 -10.61 6.29
N VAL A 62 9.44 -11.66 5.60
CA VAL A 62 8.81 -12.05 4.32
C VAL A 62 8.26 -13.46 4.32
N LEU A 63 7.25 -13.69 3.48
CA LEU A 63 6.62 -14.99 3.20
C LEU A 63 7.01 -15.55 1.83
N PHE A 64 8.22 -15.25 1.40
CA PHE A 64 8.84 -15.77 0.17
C PHE A 64 10.36 -15.86 0.36
N LYS A 65 11.05 -16.45 -0.60
CA LYS A 65 12.52 -16.56 -0.55
C LYS A 65 13.17 -15.23 -0.88
N SER A 66 13.86 -14.65 0.09
CA SER A 66 14.64 -13.43 -0.08
C SER A 66 16.11 -13.66 0.29
N SER A 67 16.99 -12.98 -0.44
CA SER A 67 18.43 -12.99 -0.18
C SER A 67 18.84 -12.07 0.99
N VAL A 68 17.98 -11.16 1.41
CA VAL A 68 18.30 -10.11 2.39
C VAL A 68 17.32 -10.00 3.55
N ALA A 69 16.05 -10.38 3.36
CA ALA A 69 15.02 -10.30 4.39
C ALA A 69 14.85 -11.63 5.13
N SER A 70 14.59 -11.56 6.43
CA SER A 70 14.31 -12.73 7.24
C SER A 70 12.92 -13.32 6.94
N PRO A 71 12.76 -14.65 7.03
CA PRO A 71 11.44 -15.28 6.90
C PRO A 71 10.54 -14.91 8.08
N LEU A 72 9.27 -14.68 7.79
CA LEU A 72 8.25 -14.44 8.80
C LEU A 72 8.02 -15.68 9.66
N LYS A 73 8.22 -15.55 10.97
CA LYS A 73 8.10 -16.66 11.93
C LYS A 73 6.83 -16.62 12.77
N LYS A 74 6.28 -15.46 13.01
CA LYS A 74 5.09 -15.26 13.84
C LYS A 74 4.42 -13.93 13.53
N VAL A 75 3.14 -13.86 13.84
CA VAL A 75 2.32 -12.64 13.79
C VAL A 75 1.50 -12.56 15.07
N ASP A 76 1.24 -11.37 15.59
CA ASP A 76 0.24 -11.15 16.61
C ASP A 76 -1.15 -11.05 15.96
N VAL A 77 -2.08 -11.85 16.46
CA VAL A 77 -3.40 -12.01 15.86
C VAL A 77 -4.48 -11.74 16.90
N TRP A 78 -5.49 -10.99 16.50
CA TRP A 78 -6.69 -10.79 17.31
C TRP A 78 -7.57 -12.05 17.34
N LYS A 79 -7.87 -12.54 18.54
CA LYS A 79 -8.70 -13.74 18.77
C LYS A 79 -10.07 -13.41 19.40
N GLY A 80 -10.64 -12.27 19.05
CA GLY A 80 -11.97 -11.85 19.50
C GLY A 80 -12.01 -11.13 20.83
N SER A 81 -11.04 -11.34 21.72
CA SER A 81 -10.95 -10.67 23.04
C SER A 81 -9.55 -10.17 23.39
N SER A 82 -8.53 -10.73 22.75
CA SER A 82 -7.13 -10.36 22.99
C SER A 82 -6.27 -10.69 21.76
N TYR A 83 -5.11 -10.06 21.69
CA TYR A 83 -4.06 -10.46 20.77
C TYR A 83 -3.27 -11.63 21.31
N VAL A 84 -2.88 -12.55 20.44
CA VAL A 84 -2.00 -13.68 20.74
C VAL A 84 -0.96 -13.84 19.64
N TRP A 85 0.23 -14.33 20.01
CA TRP A 85 1.24 -14.73 19.04
C TRP A 85 0.84 -16.04 18.36
N VAL A 86 0.84 -16.04 17.04
CA VAL A 86 0.67 -17.24 16.22
C VAL A 86 1.97 -17.47 15.46
N SER A 87 2.59 -18.61 15.71
CA SER A 87 3.83 -19.00 15.04
C SER A 87 3.54 -19.73 13.74
N ARG A 88 4.35 -19.44 12.71
CA ARG A 88 4.30 -20.19 11.47
C ARG A 88 4.93 -21.57 11.67
N THR A 89 4.18 -22.62 11.37
CA THR A 89 4.63 -24.01 11.42
C THR A 89 4.75 -24.65 10.05
N GLY A 90 4.13 -24.04 9.02
CA GLY A 90 4.25 -24.49 7.64
C GLY A 90 5.67 -24.33 7.10
N THR A 91 6.15 -25.36 6.40
CA THR A 91 7.49 -25.42 5.80
C THR A 91 7.50 -25.10 4.32
N TYR A 92 6.34 -24.97 3.69
CA TYR A 92 6.20 -24.63 2.28
C TYR A 92 6.50 -23.16 2.00
N ASP A 93 6.90 -22.86 0.78
CA ASP A 93 6.97 -21.49 0.28
C ASP A 93 5.55 -20.93 0.16
N TYR A 94 5.22 -19.96 1.00
CA TYR A 94 3.87 -19.37 1.11
C TYR A 94 3.44 -18.75 -0.23
N LEU A 95 4.26 -17.87 -0.79
CA LEU A 95 3.95 -17.21 -2.05
C LEU A 95 3.85 -18.20 -3.20
N GLN A 96 4.80 -19.13 -3.32
CA GLN A 96 4.76 -20.14 -4.39
C GLN A 96 3.50 -21.00 -4.29
N THR A 97 3.04 -21.32 -3.09
CA THR A 97 1.80 -22.07 -2.89
C THR A 97 0.59 -21.29 -3.40
N PHE A 98 0.51 -19.98 -3.10
CA PHE A 98 -0.55 -19.15 -3.68
C PHE A 98 -0.50 -19.10 -5.20
N ILE A 99 0.70 -18.98 -5.78
CA ILE A 99 0.86 -19.00 -7.25
C ILE A 99 0.36 -20.33 -7.83
N ASP A 100 0.82 -21.44 -7.30
CA ASP A 100 0.48 -22.77 -7.82
C ASP A 100 -1.02 -23.05 -7.73
N GLU A 101 -1.63 -22.77 -6.58
CA GLU A 101 -3.06 -23.02 -6.38
C GLU A 101 -3.95 -22.04 -7.16
N ALA A 102 -3.55 -20.76 -7.27
CA ALA A 102 -4.27 -19.77 -8.06
C ALA A 102 -4.28 -20.11 -9.55
N ARG A 103 -3.13 -20.57 -10.10
CA ARG A 103 -3.05 -20.98 -11.51
C ARG A 103 -4.00 -22.14 -11.84
N LYS A 104 -4.20 -23.09 -10.93
CA LYS A 104 -5.14 -24.22 -11.12
C LYS A 104 -6.59 -23.77 -11.33
N VAL A 105 -6.97 -22.65 -10.73
CA VAL A 105 -8.34 -22.11 -10.83
C VAL A 105 -8.45 -20.90 -11.76
N GLY A 106 -7.36 -20.52 -12.43
CA GLY A 106 -7.35 -19.40 -13.40
C GLY A 106 -7.40 -18.02 -12.73
N LEU A 107 -6.86 -17.85 -11.53
CA LEU A 107 -6.65 -16.55 -10.91
C LEU A 107 -5.26 -16.01 -11.24
N LYS A 108 -5.19 -14.70 -11.48
CA LYS A 108 -3.92 -13.98 -11.56
C LYS A 108 -3.40 -13.67 -10.16
N VAL A 109 -2.06 -13.66 -10.02
CA VAL A 109 -1.41 -13.47 -8.73
C VAL A 109 -0.55 -12.22 -8.75
N ASN A 110 -0.89 -11.29 -7.88
CA ASN A 110 -0.10 -10.10 -7.62
C ASN A 110 0.43 -10.18 -6.18
N ALA A 111 1.71 -9.88 -5.97
CA ALA A 111 2.28 -9.82 -4.64
C ALA A 111 2.40 -8.38 -4.16
N SER A 112 2.07 -8.13 -2.90
CA SER A 112 2.27 -6.83 -2.27
C SER A 112 3.25 -6.90 -1.11
N ILE A 113 3.90 -5.77 -0.83
CA ILE A 113 4.80 -5.59 0.30
C ILE A 113 4.52 -4.26 0.99
N ASN A 114 4.67 -4.22 2.33
CA ASN A 114 4.72 -2.98 3.09
C ASN A 114 6.13 -2.37 2.95
N THR A 115 6.32 -1.55 1.94
CA THR A 115 7.61 -1.17 1.36
C THR A 115 8.60 -0.59 2.37
N PHE A 116 8.22 0.45 3.09
CA PHE A 116 9.10 1.14 4.04
C PHE A 116 8.72 0.89 5.50
N VAL A 117 8.13 -0.26 5.81
CA VAL A 117 7.86 -0.65 7.19
C VAL A 117 8.87 -1.71 7.63
N GLY A 118 9.43 -1.57 8.82
CA GLY A 118 10.45 -2.47 9.35
C GLY A 118 10.20 -2.94 10.78
N GLY A 119 8.99 -2.75 11.27
CA GLY A 119 8.60 -3.17 12.62
C GLY A 119 7.29 -2.56 13.06
N TYR A 120 6.83 -2.99 14.21
CA TYR A 120 5.64 -2.45 14.84
C TYR A 120 5.69 -2.60 16.36
N LEU A 121 4.96 -1.71 17.03
CA LEU A 121 4.63 -1.82 18.43
C LEU A 121 3.18 -2.27 18.54
N CYS A 122 2.92 -3.41 19.16
CA CYS A 122 1.55 -3.86 19.37
C CYS A 122 0.86 -2.94 20.39
N PRO A 123 -0.17 -2.20 20.00
CA PRO A 123 -0.84 -1.25 20.88
C PRO A 123 -1.60 -1.92 22.04
N TYR A 124 -1.76 -3.24 21.99
CA TYR A 124 -2.53 -4.02 22.96
C TYR A 124 -1.65 -4.83 23.92
N GLY A 125 -0.38 -4.49 24.01
CA GLY A 125 0.51 -4.98 25.04
C GLY A 125 1.24 -6.30 24.78
N LEU A 126 1.24 -6.80 23.54
CA LEU A 126 2.08 -7.97 23.18
C LEU A 126 3.56 -7.60 22.95
N GLY A 127 3.87 -6.32 23.00
CA GLY A 127 5.20 -5.83 22.79
C GLY A 127 5.48 -5.46 21.32
N SER A 128 6.74 -5.18 21.05
CA SER A 128 7.22 -4.83 19.73
C SER A 128 7.81 -6.02 19.00
N ASP A 129 7.73 -6.02 17.69
CA ASP A 129 8.43 -6.98 16.83
C ASP A 129 8.83 -6.32 15.50
N GLY A 130 9.73 -6.97 14.79
CA GLY A 130 10.17 -6.58 13.46
C GLY A 130 11.68 -6.42 13.37
N MET A 131 12.14 -6.25 12.13
CA MET A 131 13.57 -6.17 11.82
C MET A 131 14.29 -5.06 12.59
N LEU A 132 13.66 -3.87 12.73
CA LEU A 132 14.27 -2.73 13.44
C LEU A 132 14.45 -2.99 14.93
N PHE A 133 13.61 -3.82 15.56
CA PHE A 133 13.74 -4.19 16.97
C PHE A 133 14.75 -5.31 17.19
N ARG A 134 14.87 -6.24 16.23
CA ARG A 134 15.75 -7.41 16.35
C ARG A 134 17.19 -7.17 15.86
N GLU A 135 17.35 -6.26 14.91
CA GLU A 135 18.63 -6.02 14.24
C GLU A 135 19.24 -4.67 14.67
N SER A 136 19.99 -4.68 15.78
CA SER A 136 20.55 -3.44 16.36
C SER A 136 21.39 -2.61 15.39
N GLY A 137 22.06 -3.23 14.43
CA GLY A 137 22.84 -2.55 13.38
C GLY A 137 21.98 -1.75 12.38
N ARG A 138 20.67 -1.94 12.39
CA ARG A 138 19.74 -1.24 11.49
C ARG A 138 18.89 -0.19 12.18
N LYS A 139 19.09 0.10 13.45
CA LYS A 139 18.33 1.16 14.16
C LYS A 139 18.45 2.52 13.48
N SER A 140 19.58 2.84 12.88
CA SER A 140 19.81 4.09 12.12
C SER A 140 19.00 4.17 10.81
N TRP A 141 18.36 3.08 10.41
CA TRP A 141 17.49 3.07 9.24
C TRP A 141 16.08 3.59 9.54
N ALA A 142 15.72 3.67 10.82
CA ALA A 142 14.41 4.14 11.26
C ALA A 142 14.24 5.65 11.01
N SER A 143 12.99 6.06 10.76
CA SER A 143 12.63 7.48 10.64
C SER A 143 12.92 8.25 11.93
N VAL A 144 13.27 9.53 11.77
CA VAL A 144 13.41 10.50 12.87
C VAL A 144 12.27 11.49 12.81
N ILE A 145 11.58 11.62 13.93
CA ILE A 145 10.38 12.44 14.07
C ILE A 145 10.72 13.79 14.66
N ASN A 146 10.26 14.86 14.03
CA ASN A 146 10.30 16.22 14.57
C ASN A 146 9.14 16.42 15.55
N ALA A 147 9.28 15.81 16.73
CA ALA A 147 8.28 15.87 17.79
C ALA A 147 8.29 17.21 18.50
N LYS A 148 7.26 17.46 19.32
CA LYS A 148 7.09 18.71 20.07
C LYS A 148 8.32 19.06 20.94
N ASP A 149 8.92 18.05 21.55
CA ASP A 149 10.04 18.21 22.48
C ASP A 149 11.42 17.99 21.83
N GLY A 150 11.47 17.90 20.51
CA GLY A 150 12.70 17.75 19.73
C GLY A 150 12.70 16.51 18.82
N LEU A 151 13.87 16.25 18.20
CA LEU A 151 14.03 15.13 17.32
C LEU A 151 14.11 13.81 18.10
N VAL A 152 13.34 12.83 17.69
CA VAL A 152 13.28 11.51 18.31
C VAL A 152 13.20 10.42 17.25
N SER A 153 13.95 9.32 17.42
CA SER A 153 13.76 8.15 16.57
C SER A 153 12.37 7.58 16.76
N VAL A 154 11.74 7.17 15.67
CA VAL A 154 10.44 6.47 15.74
C VAL A 154 10.51 5.22 16.63
N MET A 155 11.71 4.64 16.79
CA MET A 155 11.95 3.48 17.65
C MET A 155 11.82 3.78 19.15
N ASP A 156 11.98 5.04 19.54
CA ASP A 156 11.96 5.47 20.95
C ASP A 156 10.60 6.06 21.36
N LEU A 157 9.64 6.10 20.45
CA LEU A 157 8.26 6.52 20.75
C LEU A 157 7.50 5.38 21.44
N THR A 158 6.85 5.69 22.55
CA THR A 158 6.18 4.72 23.43
C THR A 158 4.76 5.11 23.85
N GLY A 159 4.21 6.16 23.23
CA GLY A 159 2.91 6.71 23.64
C GLY A 159 1.71 5.86 23.21
N SER A 160 0.60 6.00 23.93
CA SER A 160 -0.69 5.38 23.59
C SER A 160 -1.34 5.94 22.33
N GLU A 161 -0.89 7.10 21.87
CA GLU A 161 -1.32 7.76 20.62
C GLU A 161 -0.52 7.26 19.42
N ASP A 162 0.25 6.23 19.62
CA ASP A 162 1.25 5.80 18.70
C ASP A 162 0.67 5.04 17.52
N TYR A 163 1.13 5.39 16.36
CA TYR A 163 0.92 4.58 15.17
C TYR A 163 1.81 3.34 15.28
N GLY A 164 1.21 2.17 15.33
CA GLY A 164 1.93 0.91 15.60
C GLY A 164 3.10 0.63 14.66
N ALA A 165 3.05 1.03 13.39
CA ALA A 165 4.10 0.77 12.42
C ALA A 165 5.36 1.59 12.67
N ARG A 166 6.53 0.94 12.52
CA ARG A 166 7.86 1.56 12.60
C ARG A 166 8.47 1.61 11.21
N PHE A 167 8.58 2.82 10.66
CA PHE A 167 9.01 3.04 9.29
C PHE A 167 10.53 3.17 9.17
N LEU A 168 11.01 2.69 8.04
CA LEU A 168 12.36 2.94 7.53
C LEU A 168 12.38 4.31 6.85
N ASN A 169 13.52 4.99 6.91
CA ASN A 169 13.73 6.27 6.25
C ASN A 169 13.89 6.08 4.73
N PRO A 170 12.95 6.54 3.89
CA PRO A 170 13.04 6.37 2.44
C PRO A 170 14.22 7.11 1.79
N ALA A 171 14.74 8.14 2.45
CA ALA A 171 15.89 8.91 1.96
C ALA A 171 17.24 8.21 2.22
N ASN A 172 17.28 7.20 3.08
CA ASN A 172 18.51 6.45 3.40
C ASN A 172 18.84 5.47 2.28
N GLU A 173 20.03 5.59 1.69
CA GLU A 173 20.44 4.73 0.57
C GLU A 173 20.56 3.25 0.94
N GLN A 174 21.00 2.94 2.16
CA GLN A 174 21.03 1.55 2.63
C GLN A 174 19.63 0.94 2.70
N VAL A 175 18.66 1.71 3.16
CA VAL A 175 17.24 1.32 3.15
C VAL A 175 16.75 1.08 1.72
N ARG A 176 17.01 2.03 0.81
CA ARG A 176 16.62 1.91 -0.60
C ARG A 176 17.18 0.65 -1.24
N ASN A 177 18.48 0.43 -1.09
CA ASN A 177 19.17 -0.75 -1.65
C ASN A 177 18.61 -2.06 -1.08
N TYR A 178 18.33 -2.09 0.21
CA TYR A 178 17.74 -3.25 0.89
C TYR A 178 16.33 -3.56 0.36
N VAL A 179 15.48 -2.55 0.28
CA VAL A 179 14.10 -2.73 -0.22
C VAL A 179 14.09 -3.07 -1.71
N LEU A 180 14.96 -2.46 -2.51
CA LEU A 180 15.12 -2.81 -3.93
C LEU A 180 15.55 -4.27 -4.12
N GLN A 181 16.43 -4.79 -3.27
CA GLN A 181 16.81 -6.19 -3.34
C GLN A 181 15.64 -7.13 -3.00
N ILE A 182 14.82 -6.77 -2.01
CA ILE A 182 13.57 -7.51 -1.70
C ILE A 182 12.64 -7.53 -2.92
N ILE A 183 12.47 -6.40 -3.60
CA ILE A 183 11.63 -6.30 -4.80
C ILE A 183 12.20 -7.16 -5.95
N LYS A 184 13.53 -7.16 -6.13
CA LYS A 184 14.19 -8.03 -7.13
C LYS A 184 14.01 -9.51 -6.82
N ASP A 185 14.14 -9.91 -5.56
CA ASP A 185 13.91 -11.29 -5.13
C ASP A 185 12.45 -11.71 -5.42
N LEU A 186 11.51 -10.81 -5.17
CA LEU A 186 10.09 -11.01 -5.46
C LEU A 186 9.82 -11.16 -6.98
N ALA A 187 10.49 -10.37 -7.81
CA ALA A 187 10.35 -10.39 -9.25
C ALA A 187 10.87 -11.69 -9.91
N ALA A 188 11.56 -12.54 -9.16
CA ALA A 188 11.97 -13.87 -9.61
C ALA A 188 10.85 -14.93 -9.59
N TYR A 189 9.73 -14.62 -8.93
CA TYR A 189 8.54 -15.49 -8.93
C TYR A 189 7.68 -15.26 -10.17
N ASP A 190 6.90 -16.27 -10.55
CA ASP A 190 5.95 -16.20 -11.67
C ASP A 190 4.69 -15.40 -11.28
N LEU A 191 4.83 -14.09 -11.22
CA LEU A 191 3.80 -13.14 -10.80
C LEU A 191 3.20 -12.41 -12.00
N ASP A 192 1.93 -12.06 -11.90
CA ASP A 192 1.25 -11.12 -12.82
C ASP A 192 1.52 -9.66 -12.45
N GLY A 193 1.78 -9.37 -11.17
CA GLY A 193 2.07 -8.03 -10.70
C GLY A 193 2.82 -7.97 -9.37
N ILE A 194 3.48 -6.84 -9.15
CA ILE A 194 4.07 -6.45 -7.87
C ILE A 194 3.51 -5.10 -7.49
N ILE A 195 3.02 -4.98 -6.24
CA ILE A 195 2.35 -3.79 -5.74
C ILE A 195 3.08 -3.30 -4.49
N LEU A 196 3.51 -2.05 -4.51
CA LEU A 196 4.11 -1.41 -3.35
C LEU A 196 3.03 -0.74 -2.51
N ASP A 197 2.72 -1.34 -1.36
CA ASP A 197 1.95 -0.70 -0.29
C ASP A 197 2.90 0.06 0.63
N ARG A 198 2.42 1.10 1.30
CA ARG A 198 3.21 1.93 2.21
C ARG A 198 4.56 2.38 1.64
N CYS A 199 4.60 2.61 0.33
CA CYS A 199 5.71 3.25 -0.36
C CYS A 199 5.64 4.76 -0.14
N ARG A 200 5.91 5.18 1.07
CA ARG A 200 5.70 6.54 1.59
C ARG A 200 6.48 6.77 2.87
N TYR A 201 6.46 8.00 3.35
CA TYR A 201 6.90 8.32 4.70
C TYR A 201 5.90 7.76 5.72
N ASP A 202 6.28 7.83 7.00
CA ASP A 202 5.53 7.20 8.09
C ASP A 202 4.19 7.88 8.43
N ASP A 203 3.51 7.31 9.42
CA ASP A 203 2.19 7.79 9.85
C ASP A 203 2.23 9.11 10.64
N TYR A 204 3.42 9.60 11.02
CA TYR A 204 3.60 10.92 11.65
C TYR A 204 3.54 12.07 10.64
N GLY A 205 3.43 11.77 9.36
CA GLY A 205 3.11 12.74 8.31
C GLY A 205 4.15 13.85 8.18
N LEU A 206 3.77 15.08 8.44
CA LEU A 206 4.65 16.25 8.33
C LEU A 206 5.84 16.25 9.30
N GLN A 207 5.78 15.45 10.36
CA GLN A 207 6.85 15.34 11.33
C GLN A 207 8.00 14.42 10.87
N SER A 208 7.94 13.80 9.72
CA SER A 208 8.91 12.80 9.22
C SER A 208 9.44 13.14 7.81
N ASP A 209 10.66 12.81 7.47
CA ASP A 209 11.79 12.34 8.28
C ASP A 209 12.79 13.47 8.47
N PHE A 210 13.19 13.73 9.69
CA PHE A 210 14.11 14.81 10.03
C PHE A 210 15.48 14.31 10.52
N SER A 211 15.95 13.18 9.98
CA SER A 211 17.28 12.67 10.23
C SER A 211 18.37 13.55 9.60
N ASP A 212 19.60 13.35 10.03
CA ASP A 212 20.78 13.98 9.41
C ASP A 212 20.93 13.61 7.92
N VAL A 213 20.52 12.41 7.56
CA VAL A 213 20.49 11.98 6.14
C VAL A 213 19.53 12.83 5.33
N SER A 214 18.32 13.04 5.82
CA SER A 214 17.33 13.88 5.15
C SER A 214 17.76 15.33 5.11
N LYS A 215 18.36 15.87 6.17
CA LYS A 215 18.95 17.21 6.17
C LYS A 215 19.93 17.39 5.03
N ARG A 216 20.97 16.55 4.96
CA ARG A 216 22.00 16.65 3.94
C ARG A 216 21.41 16.53 2.52
N LYS A 217 20.56 15.56 2.28
CA LYS A 217 19.92 15.36 0.96
C LYS A 217 19.00 16.51 0.59
N PHE A 218 18.31 17.10 1.54
CA PHE A 218 17.49 18.29 1.30
C PHE A 218 18.35 19.51 0.94
N GLU A 219 19.45 19.73 1.64
CA GLU A 219 20.40 20.79 1.32
C GLU A 219 20.97 20.62 -0.10
N GLU A 220 21.35 19.40 -0.47
CA GLU A 220 21.83 19.07 -1.82
C GLU A 220 20.73 19.32 -2.88
N TYR A 221 19.50 18.88 -2.62
CA TYR A 221 18.38 19.02 -3.54
C TYR A 221 17.92 20.47 -3.73
N SER A 222 17.85 21.21 -2.63
CA SER A 222 17.25 22.56 -2.60
C SER A 222 18.25 23.68 -2.83
N GLY A 223 19.52 23.47 -2.55
CA GLY A 223 20.54 24.52 -2.44
C GLY A 223 20.39 25.40 -1.20
N ILE A 224 19.48 25.06 -0.28
CA ILE A 224 19.26 25.80 0.97
C ILE A 224 20.17 25.22 2.04
N THR A 225 20.91 26.08 2.76
CA THR A 225 21.68 25.67 3.94
C THR A 225 20.82 25.78 5.19
N CYS A 226 20.67 24.70 5.93
CA CYS A 226 19.90 24.64 7.16
C CYS A 226 20.82 24.83 8.39
N SER A 227 20.91 26.06 8.88
CA SER A 227 21.75 26.42 10.02
C SER A 227 21.08 26.15 11.39
N SER A 228 19.77 26.02 11.41
CA SER A 228 18.95 25.80 12.62
C SER A 228 17.97 24.63 12.41
N TRP A 229 18.51 23.49 12.01
CA TRP A 229 17.74 22.27 11.74
C TRP A 229 17.06 21.71 13.00
N PRO A 230 15.77 21.29 12.95
CA PRO A 230 14.85 21.30 11.80
C PRO A 230 14.05 22.61 11.67
N GLY A 231 14.28 23.59 12.54
CA GLY A 231 13.50 24.83 12.63
C GLY A 231 13.51 25.67 11.34
N ASP A 232 14.58 25.61 10.54
CA ASP A 232 14.65 26.26 9.24
C ASP A 232 13.58 25.79 8.26
N VAL A 233 13.11 24.55 8.44
CA VAL A 233 12.11 23.90 7.58
C VAL A 233 10.74 23.90 8.26
N MET A 234 10.66 23.39 9.49
CA MET A 234 9.39 23.16 10.17
C MET A 234 9.54 23.21 11.69
N ALA A 235 8.66 23.94 12.34
CA ALA A 235 8.64 24.00 13.79
C ALA A 235 8.38 22.62 14.41
N PRO A 236 8.99 22.33 15.59
CA PRO A 236 8.76 21.07 16.29
C PRO A 236 7.27 20.79 16.53
N GLY A 237 6.86 19.54 16.31
CA GLY A 237 5.51 19.09 16.58
C GLY A 237 4.46 19.56 15.55
N THR A 238 4.86 20.09 14.40
CA THR A 238 3.92 20.52 13.36
C THR A 238 3.20 19.33 12.74
N THR A 239 1.88 19.28 12.90
CA THR A 239 1.01 18.23 12.33
C THR A 239 0.12 18.71 11.19
N ALA A 240 -0.02 20.04 11.05
CA ALA A 240 -0.80 20.66 9.97
C ALA A 240 -0.11 21.94 9.50
N LEU A 241 -0.24 22.25 8.22
CA LEU A 241 0.22 23.52 7.66
C LEU A 241 -0.85 24.58 7.82
N GLY A 242 -0.40 25.84 8.03
CA GLY A 242 -1.29 27.00 7.96
C GLY A 242 -1.78 27.24 6.53
N SER A 243 -2.63 28.26 6.37
CA SER A 243 -3.23 28.63 5.08
C SER A 243 -2.23 29.02 3.99
N LYS A 244 -1.01 29.36 4.38
CA LYS A 244 0.11 29.69 3.46
C LYS A 244 1.38 28.99 3.94
N ALA A 245 1.82 27.99 3.22
CA ALA A 245 3.13 27.41 3.43
C ALA A 245 4.22 28.35 2.91
N GLY A 246 5.31 28.52 3.68
CA GLY A 246 6.49 29.25 3.22
C GLY A 246 7.25 28.51 2.12
N GLU A 247 8.10 29.21 1.40
CA GLU A 247 8.82 28.63 0.24
C GLU A 247 9.74 27.46 0.65
N THR A 248 10.39 27.55 1.82
CA THR A 248 11.23 26.45 2.33
C THR A 248 10.40 25.21 2.65
N VAL A 249 9.21 25.37 3.24
CA VAL A 249 8.29 24.26 3.51
C VAL A 249 7.82 23.62 2.21
N LYS A 250 7.42 24.42 1.21
CA LYS A 250 7.03 23.89 -0.11
C LYS A 250 8.17 23.10 -0.76
N LYS A 251 9.39 23.59 -0.65
CA LYS A 251 10.58 22.93 -1.16
C LYS A 251 10.89 21.62 -0.41
N TRP A 252 10.65 21.57 0.88
CA TRP A 252 10.74 20.38 1.69
C TRP A 252 9.71 19.31 1.28
N LEU A 253 8.46 19.71 1.07
CA LEU A 253 7.42 18.80 0.59
C LEU A 253 7.73 18.27 -0.81
N GLU A 254 8.24 19.11 -1.70
CA GLU A 254 8.73 18.70 -3.02
C GLU A 254 9.87 17.69 -2.92
N PHE A 255 10.86 17.95 -2.06
CA PHE A 255 11.98 17.03 -1.82
C PHE A 255 11.50 15.65 -1.34
N ARG A 256 10.60 15.61 -0.34
CA ARG A 256 10.05 14.34 0.14
C ARG A 256 9.35 13.57 -0.98
N ALA A 257 8.54 14.26 -1.75
CA ALA A 257 7.85 13.65 -2.89
C ALA A 257 8.84 13.16 -3.97
N SER A 258 9.95 13.87 -4.19
CA SER A 258 11.00 13.45 -5.13
C SER A 258 11.70 12.17 -4.69
N VAL A 259 11.93 11.99 -3.39
CA VAL A 259 12.54 10.77 -2.83
C VAL A 259 11.68 9.53 -3.15
N ILE A 260 10.38 9.64 -2.98
CA ILE A 260 9.46 8.54 -3.28
C ILE A 260 9.30 8.35 -4.79
N HIS A 261 9.20 9.44 -5.56
CA HIS A 261 9.16 9.39 -7.03
C HIS A 261 10.34 8.60 -7.59
N ASP A 262 11.55 8.95 -7.18
CA ASP A 262 12.76 8.32 -7.69
C ASP A 262 12.84 6.85 -7.28
N PHE A 263 12.38 6.50 -6.08
CA PHE A 263 12.31 5.11 -5.65
C PHE A 263 11.32 4.30 -6.49
N VAL A 264 10.12 4.83 -6.75
CA VAL A 264 9.09 4.15 -7.58
C VAL A 264 9.62 3.93 -9.00
N ALA A 265 10.25 4.93 -9.60
CA ALA A 265 10.86 4.80 -10.92
C ALA A 265 11.95 3.72 -10.95
N GLU A 266 12.86 3.71 -9.98
CA GLU A 266 13.94 2.74 -9.88
C GLU A 266 13.42 1.31 -9.63
N ALA A 267 12.41 1.16 -8.78
CA ALA A 267 11.78 -0.12 -8.50
C ALA A 267 11.06 -0.69 -9.74
N SER A 268 10.32 0.14 -10.46
CA SER A 268 9.68 -0.23 -11.73
C SER A 268 10.70 -0.74 -12.76
N ASP A 269 11.78 0.02 -12.96
CA ASP A 269 12.87 -0.37 -13.86
C ASP A 269 13.53 -1.69 -13.42
N ALA A 270 13.75 -1.88 -12.13
CA ALA A 270 14.36 -3.09 -11.58
C ALA A 270 13.49 -4.34 -11.83
N VAL A 271 12.18 -4.23 -11.63
CA VAL A 271 11.23 -5.30 -11.90
C VAL A 271 11.22 -5.65 -13.39
N HIS A 272 11.09 -4.67 -14.27
CA HIS A 272 11.01 -4.90 -15.72
C HIS A 272 12.30 -5.42 -16.33
N ARG A 273 13.48 -5.13 -15.76
CA ARG A 273 14.75 -5.74 -16.18
C ARG A 273 14.81 -7.23 -15.86
N ILE A 274 14.15 -7.68 -14.80
CA ILE A 274 14.10 -9.09 -14.40
C ILE A 274 13.01 -9.82 -15.20
N ASN A 275 11.81 -9.25 -15.22
CA ASN A 275 10.68 -9.80 -15.96
C ASN A 275 9.77 -8.65 -16.46
N LYS A 276 9.80 -8.37 -17.74
CA LYS A 276 9.02 -7.32 -18.39
C LYS A 276 7.51 -7.54 -18.36
N ASP A 277 7.08 -8.78 -18.12
CA ASP A 277 5.67 -9.18 -18.14
C ASP A 277 5.00 -8.98 -16.76
N ILE A 278 5.79 -8.78 -15.70
CA ILE A 278 5.26 -8.40 -14.39
C ILE A 278 4.82 -6.93 -14.44
N ARG A 279 3.55 -6.68 -14.14
CA ARG A 279 3.04 -5.31 -13.99
C ARG A 279 3.46 -4.74 -12.64
N PHE A 280 4.08 -3.58 -12.68
CA PHE A 280 4.51 -2.87 -11.48
C PHE A 280 3.51 -1.79 -11.11
N GLY A 281 3.12 -1.73 -9.84
CA GLY A 281 2.17 -0.74 -9.36
C GLY A 281 2.34 -0.40 -7.89
N VAL A 282 1.51 0.54 -7.46
CA VAL A 282 1.45 1.01 -6.08
C VAL A 282 0.01 1.02 -5.58
N TYR A 283 -0.15 0.87 -4.27
CA TYR A 283 -1.35 1.26 -3.55
C TYR A 283 -1.14 2.63 -2.91
N VAL A 284 -2.13 3.50 -3.04
CA VAL A 284 -2.20 4.79 -2.36
C VAL A 284 -3.62 5.09 -1.90
N GLY A 285 -3.76 5.90 -0.84
CA GLY A 285 -5.06 6.46 -0.49
C GLY A 285 -5.53 7.48 -1.53
N ALA A 286 -6.79 7.41 -1.89
CA ALA A 286 -7.35 8.29 -2.92
C ALA A 286 -7.52 9.76 -2.48
N TRP A 287 -7.29 10.07 -1.21
CA TRP A 287 -7.38 11.41 -0.62
C TRP A 287 -6.15 12.26 -0.96
N TYR A 288 -6.05 12.66 -2.22
CA TYR A 288 -4.92 13.41 -2.76
C TYR A 288 -4.66 14.72 -2.03
N SER A 289 -5.73 15.43 -1.63
CA SER A 289 -5.64 16.75 -1.00
C SER A 289 -4.77 16.80 0.25
N THR A 290 -4.64 15.68 0.97
CA THR A 290 -3.85 15.55 2.19
C THR A 290 -2.70 14.54 2.07
N TYR A 291 -2.58 13.83 0.97
CA TYR A 291 -1.57 12.76 0.81
C TYR A 291 -0.12 13.28 0.76
N TYR A 292 0.06 14.56 0.44
CA TYR A 292 1.36 15.25 0.52
C TYR A 292 1.99 15.15 1.93
N THR A 293 1.18 15.02 2.99
CA THR A 293 1.68 14.86 4.35
C THR A 293 2.46 13.56 4.53
N SER A 294 2.18 12.54 3.74
CA SER A 294 2.91 11.27 3.68
C SER A 294 4.10 11.29 2.72
N GLY A 295 4.46 12.46 2.17
CA GLY A 295 5.61 12.62 1.29
C GLY A 295 5.42 12.01 -0.10
N VAL A 296 4.20 12.00 -0.63
CA VAL A 296 3.87 11.32 -1.89
C VAL A 296 3.07 12.24 -2.81
N ASN A 297 3.48 12.29 -4.07
CA ASN A 297 2.68 12.77 -5.19
C ASN A 297 2.38 11.59 -6.13
N TRP A 298 1.22 10.96 -5.98
CA TRP A 298 0.83 9.81 -6.79
C TRP A 298 0.15 10.18 -8.13
N ALA A 299 -0.03 11.48 -8.40
CA ALA A 299 -0.64 11.94 -9.64
C ALA A 299 0.29 11.80 -10.85
N SER A 300 -0.27 12.02 -12.03
CA SER A 300 0.51 12.23 -13.25
C SER A 300 1.35 13.52 -13.16
N PRO A 301 2.57 13.56 -13.71
CA PRO A 301 3.34 14.81 -13.82
C PRO A 301 2.68 15.86 -14.72
N LYS A 302 1.65 15.49 -15.48
CA LYS A 302 0.81 16.42 -16.27
C LYS A 302 -0.20 17.19 -15.41
N TYR A 303 -0.43 16.76 -14.19
CA TYR A 303 -1.30 17.44 -13.24
C TYR A 303 -0.50 18.43 -12.39
N ASP A 304 -0.95 19.67 -12.33
CA ASP A 304 -0.28 20.75 -11.59
C ASP A 304 -1.10 21.15 -10.34
N PRO A 305 -0.78 20.64 -9.14
CA PRO A 305 -1.52 20.96 -7.93
C PRO A 305 -1.39 22.44 -7.54
N LYS A 306 -0.30 23.11 -7.87
CA LYS A 306 -0.16 24.56 -7.64
C LYS A 306 -1.16 25.36 -8.47
N ALA A 307 -1.29 25.02 -9.74
CA ALA A 307 -2.24 25.68 -10.64
C ALA A 307 -3.70 25.40 -10.22
N ASP A 308 -3.95 24.26 -9.60
CA ASP A 308 -5.26 23.86 -9.07
C ASP A 308 -5.56 24.42 -7.66
N GLY A 309 -4.68 25.31 -7.15
CA GLY A 309 -4.93 26.07 -5.93
C GLY A 309 -4.43 25.47 -4.62
N TYR A 310 -3.69 24.36 -4.65
CA TYR A 310 -3.07 23.81 -3.45
C TYR A 310 -1.92 24.70 -2.96
N SER A 311 -2.12 25.36 -1.82
CA SER A 311 -1.19 26.35 -1.26
C SER A 311 0.14 25.75 -0.78
N TRP A 312 0.18 24.45 -0.51
CA TRP A 312 1.38 23.73 -0.10
C TRP A 312 2.28 23.33 -1.28
N ALA A 313 1.78 23.39 -2.51
CA ALA A 313 2.52 22.93 -3.67
C ALA A 313 3.48 23.99 -4.20
N SER A 314 4.74 23.61 -4.43
CA SER A 314 5.70 24.39 -5.22
C SER A 314 5.41 24.27 -6.72
N ALA A 315 6.04 25.13 -7.53
CA ALA A 315 5.89 25.05 -8.98
C ALA A 315 6.41 23.72 -9.59
N ASN A 316 7.41 23.12 -8.95
CA ASN A 316 8.00 21.86 -9.40
C ASN A 316 7.37 20.61 -8.78
N TYR A 317 6.45 20.76 -7.82
CA TYR A 317 5.85 19.60 -7.14
C TYR A 317 5.22 18.62 -8.13
N LYS A 318 4.64 19.08 -9.22
CA LYS A 318 4.09 18.23 -10.28
C LYS A 318 5.10 17.26 -10.89
N ASN A 319 6.38 17.63 -10.95
CA ASN A 319 7.43 16.80 -11.50
C ASN A 319 7.79 15.60 -10.60
N CYS A 320 7.29 15.60 -9.35
CA CYS A 320 7.39 14.48 -8.43
C CYS A 320 6.21 13.49 -8.55
N GLY A 321 5.26 13.75 -9.43
CA GLY A 321 4.19 12.81 -9.75
C GLY A 321 4.76 11.57 -10.45
N TYR A 322 4.40 10.36 -9.99
CA TYR A 322 5.02 9.13 -10.47
C TYR A 322 4.07 8.18 -11.23
N ALA A 323 2.86 8.61 -11.50
CA ALA A 323 1.87 7.73 -12.15
C ALA A 323 2.36 7.11 -13.47
N ASP A 324 3.15 7.85 -14.24
CA ASP A 324 3.74 7.43 -15.52
C ASP A 324 4.85 6.36 -15.38
N HIS A 325 5.32 6.08 -14.16
CA HIS A 325 6.25 4.99 -13.85
C HIS A 325 5.55 3.69 -13.45
N CYS A 326 4.23 3.69 -13.31
CA CYS A 326 3.43 2.53 -12.92
C CYS A 326 2.70 1.94 -14.14
N ASP A 327 2.56 0.62 -14.17
CA ASP A 327 1.73 -0.09 -15.15
C ASP A 327 0.27 -0.14 -14.70
N PHE A 328 0.04 -0.09 -13.39
CA PHE A 328 -1.27 -0.12 -12.76
C PHE A 328 -1.24 0.52 -11.37
N MET A 329 -2.36 1.11 -10.93
CA MET A 329 -2.46 1.70 -9.59
C MET A 329 -3.72 1.26 -8.87
N PHE A 330 -3.62 1.18 -7.54
CA PHE A 330 -4.73 0.90 -6.63
C PHE A 330 -4.99 2.13 -5.77
N LEU A 331 -6.18 2.72 -5.91
CA LEU A 331 -6.59 3.90 -5.17
C LEU A 331 -7.59 3.49 -4.07
N GLY A 332 -7.18 3.60 -2.82
CA GLY A 332 -8.05 3.32 -1.68
C GLY A 332 -9.22 4.29 -1.60
N ALA A 333 -10.37 3.89 -2.11
CA ALA A 333 -11.62 4.64 -2.00
C ALA A 333 -12.29 4.35 -0.65
N TYR A 334 -11.57 4.61 0.45
CA TYR A 334 -11.89 4.17 1.82
C TYR A 334 -12.90 5.12 2.50
N ALA A 335 -13.94 5.50 1.77
CA ALA A 335 -15.09 6.20 2.30
C ALA A 335 -15.97 5.29 3.18
N GLY A 336 -16.78 5.88 4.03
CA GLY A 336 -17.70 5.14 4.88
C GLY A 336 -18.77 4.38 4.09
N ALA A 337 -19.42 3.41 4.75
CA ALA A 337 -20.44 2.57 4.15
C ALA A 337 -21.65 3.35 3.61
N ASP A 338 -21.94 4.51 4.18
CA ASP A 338 -23.01 5.40 3.74
C ASP A 338 -22.55 6.50 2.77
N SER A 339 -21.28 6.49 2.37
CA SER A 339 -20.66 7.49 1.51
C SER A 339 -20.17 6.88 0.18
N ILE A 340 -21.01 6.12 -0.49
CA ILE A 340 -20.66 5.43 -1.73
C ILE A 340 -20.72 6.39 -2.93
N TRP A 341 -21.83 7.10 -3.09
CA TRP A 341 -22.12 7.96 -4.22
C TRP A 341 -21.77 9.42 -3.97
N GLY A 342 -21.25 10.09 -4.97
CA GLY A 342 -20.91 11.51 -4.90
C GLY A 342 -19.81 11.91 -5.88
N SER A 343 -19.44 13.19 -5.85
CA SER A 343 -18.42 13.75 -6.75
C SER A 343 -17.13 14.21 -6.04
N GLY A 344 -17.17 14.39 -4.73
CA GLY A 344 -16.03 14.85 -3.93
C GLY A 344 -15.25 13.74 -3.26
N GLU A 345 -14.09 14.08 -2.71
CA GLU A 345 -13.37 13.22 -1.78
C GLU A 345 -14.28 12.75 -0.66
N TRP A 346 -13.97 11.58 -0.09
CA TRP A 346 -14.72 10.88 0.96
C TRP A 346 -16.08 10.35 0.51
N THR A 347 -16.29 10.24 -0.81
CA THR A 347 -17.24 9.30 -1.39
C THR A 347 -16.49 8.32 -2.29
N MET A 348 -16.91 7.07 -2.37
CA MET A 348 -16.18 6.05 -3.16
C MET A 348 -16.15 6.44 -4.64
N GLN A 349 -17.28 6.86 -5.18
CA GLN A 349 -17.37 7.33 -6.57
C GLN A 349 -16.52 8.59 -6.80
N GLY A 350 -16.59 9.55 -5.88
CA GLY A 350 -15.84 10.80 -5.96
C GLY A 350 -14.34 10.61 -5.93
N PHE A 351 -13.84 9.71 -5.07
CA PHE A 351 -12.44 9.31 -5.06
C PHE A 351 -11.97 8.75 -6.41
N CYS A 352 -12.77 7.89 -7.03
CA CYS A 352 -12.44 7.32 -8.35
C CYS A 352 -12.49 8.35 -9.47
N LYS A 353 -13.48 9.25 -9.46
CA LYS A 353 -13.57 10.36 -10.42
C LYS A 353 -12.35 11.28 -10.32
N GLN A 354 -11.98 11.66 -9.11
CA GLN A 354 -10.78 12.46 -8.86
C GLN A 354 -9.52 11.73 -9.32
N GLY A 355 -9.38 10.45 -8.97
CA GLY A 355 -8.25 9.62 -9.43
C GLY A 355 -8.12 9.63 -10.95
N ARG A 356 -9.20 9.43 -11.68
CA ARG A 356 -9.21 9.53 -13.15
C ARG A 356 -8.70 10.89 -13.65
N SER A 357 -9.14 11.97 -13.02
CA SER A 357 -8.73 13.33 -13.35
C SER A 357 -7.24 13.59 -13.07
N LEU A 358 -6.72 13.11 -11.95
CA LEU A 358 -5.33 13.34 -11.51
C LEU A 358 -4.31 12.48 -12.26
N LEU A 359 -4.70 11.27 -12.66
CA LEU A 359 -3.82 10.36 -13.40
C LEU A 359 -3.66 10.71 -14.88
N LYS A 360 -4.50 11.57 -15.42
CA LYS A 360 -4.41 12.12 -16.80
C LYS A 360 -4.28 11.06 -17.90
N GLY A 361 -4.72 9.83 -17.64
CA GLY A 361 -4.61 8.72 -18.58
C GLY A 361 -3.22 8.08 -18.69
N ASP A 362 -2.27 8.47 -17.87
CA ASP A 362 -0.90 7.91 -17.91
C ASP A 362 -0.85 6.46 -17.40
N VAL A 363 -1.78 6.09 -16.53
CA VAL A 363 -1.85 4.76 -15.94
C VAL A 363 -3.31 4.32 -15.73
N LYS A 364 -3.58 3.03 -15.85
CA LYS A 364 -4.85 2.43 -15.45
C LYS A 364 -4.91 2.27 -13.93
N PHE A 365 -6.12 2.32 -13.35
CA PHE A 365 -6.28 2.17 -11.91
C PHE A 365 -7.56 1.42 -11.52
N CYS A 366 -7.50 0.77 -10.36
CA CYS A 366 -8.68 0.31 -9.62
C CYS A 366 -8.92 1.19 -8.41
N GLY A 367 -10.18 1.57 -8.19
CA GLY A 367 -10.64 1.99 -6.88
C GLY A 367 -11.24 0.82 -6.11
N GLY A 368 -11.30 0.93 -4.79
CA GLY A 368 -11.93 -0.09 -3.96
C GLY A 368 -12.06 0.32 -2.50
N PRO A 369 -13.03 -0.29 -1.77
CA PRO A 369 -13.31 -0.01 -0.37
C PRO A 369 -12.41 -0.82 0.58
N ASP A 370 -12.26 -0.32 1.80
CA ASP A 370 -11.91 -1.10 2.97
C ASP A 370 -13.19 -1.46 3.72
N ILE A 371 -13.59 -2.74 3.63
CA ILE A 371 -14.85 -3.25 4.16
C ILE A 371 -14.77 -3.73 5.61
N GLY A 372 -13.67 -3.44 6.29
CA GLY A 372 -13.45 -3.87 7.68
C GLY A 372 -13.02 -2.76 8.63
N ASN A 373 -12.33 -1.72 8.13
CA ASN A 373 -11.75 -0.68 8.97
C ASN A 373 -12.35 0.72 8.74
N SER A 374 -12.96 0.97 7.57
CA SER A 374 -13.58 2.26 7.28
C SER A 374 -14.88 2.47 8.07
N THR A 375 -15.25 3.73 8.26
CA THR A 375 -16.46 4.13 9.01
C THR A 375 -17.71 3.40 8.51
N GLY A 376 -18.45 2.81 9.44
CA GLY A 376 -19.66 2.06 9.12
C GLY A 376 -19.44 0.61 8.65
N TRP A 377 -18.18 0.20 8.40
CA TRP A 377 -17.84 -1.16 7.99
C TRP A 377 -17.36 -2.06 9.15
N THR A 378 -16.90 -1.47 10.24
CA THR A 378 -16.15 -2.16 11.32
C THR A 378 -16.93 -3.26 12.06
N ASN A 379 -18.26 -3.22 12.02
CA ASN A 379 -19.12 -4.19 12.73
C ASN A 379 -19.84 -5.17 11.80
N GLY A 380 -19.50 -5.20 10.52
CA GLY A 380 -20.21 -6.00 9.53
C GLY A 380 -21.61 -5.50 9.24
N GLY A 381 -22.49 -6.40 8.77
CA GLY A 381 -23.89 -6.06 8.48
C GLY A 381 -24.12 -5.20 7.24
N GLN A 382 -23.12 -5.01 6.39
CA GLN A 382 -23.15 -4.10 5.25
C GLN A 382 -23.22 -4.83 3.88
N ALA A 383 -23.68 -6.07 3.84
CA ALA A 383 -23.78 -6.85 2.61
C ALA A 383 -24.52 -6.11 1.49
N SER A 384 -25.59 -5.38 1.83
CA SER A 384 -26.39 -4.61 0.87
C SER A 384 -25.63 -3.45 0.21
N LYS A 385 -24.55 -2.98 0.80
CA LYS A 385 -23.70 -1.87 0.30
C LYS A 385 -22.66 -2.33 -0.72
N ILE A 386 -22.33 -3.62 -0.75
CA ILE A 386 -21.26 -4.15 -1.58
C ILE A 386 -21.52 -4.03 -3.08
N PRO A 387 -22.69 -4.38 -3.63
CA PRO A 387 -22.95 -4.20 -5.05
C PRO A 387 -22.84 -2.74 -5.52
N ASP A 388 -23.27 -1.78 -4.71
CA ASP A 388 -23.13 -0.35 -5.01
C ASP A 388 -21.67 0.11 -4.91
N SER A 389 -20.90 -0.38 -3.96
CA SER A 389 -19.45 -0.09 -3.85
C SER A 389 -18.70 -0.58 -5.09
N ILE A 390 -19.00 -1.78 -5.56
CA ILE A 390 -18.44 -2.32 -6.81
C ILE A 390 -18.79 -1.41 -7.98
N LYS A 391 -20.07 -1.07 -8.15
CA LYS A 391 -20.55 -0.24 -9.24
C LYS A 391 -19.92 1.15 -9.24
N ALA A 392 -19.83 1.80 -8.08
CA ALA A 392 -19.24 3.12 -7.93
C ALA A 392 -17.76 3.15 -8.33
N CYS A 393 -16.98 2.13 -7.95
CA CYS A 393 -15.56 2.07 -8.24
C CYS A 393 -15.27 1.59 -9.67
N ILE A 394 -15.92 0.51 -10.13
CA ILE A 394 -15.59 -0.13 -11.40
C ILE A 394 -16.03 0.70 -12.61
N ASN A 395 -17.08 1.50 -12.47
CA ASN A 395 -17.55 2.37 -13.54
C ASN A 395 -16.61 3.55 -13.78
N GLU A 396 -16.01 4.08 -12.74
CA GLU A 396 -15.09 5.22 -12.82
C GLU A 396 -13.63 4.78 -13.08
N GLY A 397 -13.23 3.61 -12.55
CA GLY A 397 -11.90 3.05 -12.71
C GLY A 397 -11.78 2.06 -13.87
N ASP A 398 -10.58 1.46 -13.99
CA ASP A 398 -10.26 0.43 -14.97
C ASP A 398 -10.39 -0.99 -14.38
N GLY A 399 -10.86 -1.10 -13.15
CA GLY A 399 -11.10 -2.33 -12.40
C GLY A 399 -11.63 -2.02 -11.02
N PHE A 400 -11.65 -3.03 -10.17
CA PHE A 400 -12.12 -2.97 -8.79
C PHE A 400 -11.19 -3.77 -7.88
N PHE A 401 -10.98 -3.30 -6.67
CA PHE A 401 -10.39 -4.11 -5.61
C PHE A 401 -11.13 -3.98 -4.30
N VAL A 402 -10.95 -4.93 -3.41
CA VAL A 402 -11.46 -4.89 -2.04
C VAL A 402 -10.36 -5.22 -1.05
N PHE A 403 -10.27 -4.47 0.01
CA PHE A 403 -9.50 -4.75 1.21
C PHE A 403 -10.45 -5.16 2.32
N ASP A 404 -10.48 -6.41 2.86
CA ASP A 404 -9.68 -7.54 2.42
C ASP A 404 -10.46 -8.86 2.61
N LEU A 405 -9.85 -9.98 2.26
CA LEU A 405 -10.47 -11.31 2.30
C LEU A 405 -10.94 -11.72 3.69
N CYS A 406 -10.19 -11.39 4.75
CA CYS A 406 -10.61 -11.78 6.12
C CYS A 406 -11.98 -11.20 6.49
N HIS A 407 -12.29 -10.00 6.03
CA HIS A 407 -13.59 -9.37 6.29
C HIS A 407 -14.72 -9.97 5.45
N ILE A 408 -14.42 -10.39 4.20
CA ILE A 408 -15.39 -11.15 3.39
C ILE A 408 -15.77 -12.44 4.11
N LYS A 409 -14.79 -13.14 4.69
CA LYS A 409 -15.01 -14.38 5.46
C LYS A 409 -15.72 -14.11 6.77
N MET A 410 -15.27 -13.10 7.53
CA MET A 410 -15.77 -12.77 8.86
C MET A 410 -17.25 -12.37 8.84
N TYR A 411 -17.65 -11.60 7.84
CA TYR A 411 -19.01 -11.04 7.72
C TYR A 411 -19.88 -11.75 6.69
N ASP A 412 -19.38 -12.85 6.12
CA ASP A 412 -20.05 -13.64 5.09
C ASP A 412 -20.58 -12.80 3.91
N TYR A 413 -19.70 -12.00 3.32
CA TYR A 413 -20.02 -11.12 2.20
C TYR A 413 -19.94 -11.79 0.82
N TRP A 414 -19.73 -13.09 0.74
CA TRP A 414 -19.52 -13.83 -0.50
C TRP A 414 -20.64 -13.63 -1.54
N ASP A 415 -21.89 -13.82 -1.11
CA ASP A 415 -23.06 -13.68 -2.01
C ASP A 415 -23.26 -12.22 -2.46
N ALA A 416 -22.91 -11.26 -1.62
CA ALA A 416 -22.98 -9.85 -1.98
C ALA A 416 -21.96 -9.47 -3.07
N PHE A 417 -20.72 -9.99 -2.97
CA PHE A 417 -19.72 -9.84 -4.03
C PHE A 417 -20.13 -10.53 -5.31
N LYS A 418 -20.61 -11.78 -5.21
CA LYS A 418 -21.11 -12.52 -6.38
C LYS A 418 -22.21 -11.74 -7.09
N LYS A 419 -23.19 -11.25 -6.35
CA LYS A 419 -24.26 -10.41 -6.91
C LYS A 419 -23.73 -9.19 -7.62
N GLY A 420 -22.84 -8.44 -6.98
CA GLY A 420 -22.25 -7.22 -7.55
C GLY A 420 -21.47 -7.47 -8.84
N PHE A 421 -20.70 -8.55 -8.88
CA PHE A 421 -19.95 -8.94 -10.09
C PHE A 421 -20.86 -9.46 -11.20
N ASP A 422 -21.86 -10.28 -10.87
CA ASP A 422 -22.85 -10.76 -11.85
C ASP A 422 -23.61 -9.58 -12.48
N ASP A 423 -24.01 -8.60 -11.68
CA ASP A 423 -24.69 -7.39 -12.15
C ASP A 423 -23.79 -6.56 -13.08
N TYR A 424 -22.51 -6.40 -12.70
CA TYR A 424 -21.53 -5.73 -13.54
C TYR A 424 -21.32 -6.46 -14.88
N LEU A 425 -21.13 -7.77 -14.85
CA LEU A 425 -20.86 -8.57 -16.06
C LEU A 425 -22.04 -8.58 -17.04
N LYS A 426 -23.28 -8.42 -16.58
CA LYS A 426 -24.43 -8.22 -17.45
C LYS A 426 -24.35 -6.92 -18.25
N THR A 427 -23.66 -5.90 -17.75
CA THR A 427 -23.48 -4.63 -18.45
C THR A 427 -22.41 -4.71 -19.54
N VAL A 428 -21.41 -5.60 -19.38
CA VAL A 428 -20.32 -5.79 -20.33
C VAL A 428 -20.76 -6.63 -21.54
N LYS A 429 -21.71 -7.54 -21.35
CA LYS A 429 -22.21 -8.45 -22.42
C LYS A 429 -23.24 -7.80 -23.36
N LYS A 430 -23.59 -6.55 -23.10
CA LYS A 430 -24.50 -5.77 -23.97
C LYS A 430 -23.72 -4.86 -24.91
#